data_9ddf73b51c424b451ca1063c2a74fa83
#
_entry.id   9ddf73b51c424b451ca1063c2a74fa83
#
_cell.length_a   1.000
_cell.length_b   1.000
_cell.length_c   1.000
_cell.angle_alpha   90.00
_cell.angle_beta   90.00
_cell.angle_gamma   90.00
#
_symmetry.space_group_name_H-M   'P 1'
#
loop_
_entity.id
_entity.type
_entity.pdbx_description
1 polymer ?
#
loop_
_entity_poly.entity_id
_entity_poly.type
_entity_poly.pdbx_seq_one_letter_code
_entity_poly.pdbx_strand_id
1 'polypeptide(L)'
;LRGKRGGFPVVFEAPVASSLLSHFVSAVRGSSLYRQASFLLDSLGKPVFAPGVHLHEQPHLPGALGSAVYDSEGVATRPRDVVRAGVLLGYVLDSYSARKLKLVTTGNAGGVHNLTLKPFDAGGGPPPPDLPGLLARMGTGLLVTEFIGFGVNTVTGDYSRGAAGFWVENGAIQYPVEEITVAGNLRDMFRGLAAAAADVDTRGNLRTGSLLLEDLTIAGG
;
A
#
# COMPACT_ATOMS: atom_id res chain seq x y z
N LEU A 1 4.32 23.24 -10.21
CA LEU A 1 4.41 22.36 -11.40
C LEU A 1 3.85 23.00 -12.69
N ARG A 2 4.05 24.31 -12.89
CA ARG A 2 3.55 25.00 -14.10
C ARG A 2 3.97 24.23 -15.37
N GLY A 3 2.97 23.76 -16.13
CA GLY A 3 3.16 23.05 -17.39
C GLY A 3 3.43 21.55 -17.32
N LYS A 4 3.58 20.95 -16.14
CA LYS A 4 3.74 19.49 -15.97
C LYS A 4 2.40 18.86 -15.61
N ARG A 5 1.69 18.35 -16.61
CA ARG A 5 0.46 17.55 -16.45
C ARG A 5 0.62 16.26 -17.20
N GLY A 6 0.23 15.15 -16.57
CA GLY A 6 0.28 13.83 -17.22
C GLY A 6 0.68 12.72 -16.27
N GLY A 7 1.03 11.58 -16.83
CA GLY A 7 1.55 10.43 -16.12
C GLY A 7 3.03 10.61 -15.80
N PHE A 8 3.36 10.47 -14.53
CA PHE A 8 4.75 10.52 -14.05
C PHE A 8 4.99 9.43 -13.02
N PRO A 9 6.21 8.92 -12.90
CA PRO A 9 6.57 8.10 -11.75
C PRO A 9 6.50 8.93 -10.46
N VAL A 10 5.99 8.30 -9.41
CA VAL A 10 5.78 8.93 -8.12
C VAL A 10 6.36 8.06 -7.02
N VAL A 11 7.16 8.65 -6.15
CA VAL A 11 7.60 8.03 -4.90
C VAL A 11 6.73 8.51 -3.76
N PHE A 12 6.14 7.58 -3.01
CA PHE A 12 5.56 7.85 -1.70
C PHE A 12 6.60 7.56 -0.63
N GLU A 13 6.98 8.56 0.15
CA GLU A 13 7.88 8.39 1.28
C GLU A 13 7.30 7.40 2.31
N ALA A 14 8.12 6.62 3.00
CA ALA A 14 7.69 5.54 3.90
C ALA A 14 6.55 5.93 4.87
N PRO A 15 6.59 7.10 5.56
CA PRO A 15 5.50 7.50 6.46
C PRO A 15 4.13 7.63 5.78
N VAL A 16 4.09 8.12 4.52
CA VAL A 16 2.84 8.29 3.77
C VAL A 16 2.48 7.07 2.93
N ALA A 17 3.46 6.24 2.58
CA ALA A 17 3.28 5.02 1.80
C ALA A 17 2.39 3.99 2.52
N SER A 18 2.40 3.95 3.85
CA SER A 18 1.52 3.11 4.66
C SER A 18 0.03 3.34 4.38
N SER A 19 -0.35 4.55 3.91
CA SER A 19 -1.73 4.85 3.52
C SER A 19 -2.20 4.01 2.33
N LEU A 20 -1.32 3.67 1.39
CA LEU A 20 -1.64 2.78 0.27
C LEU A 20 -1.99 1.38 0.74
N LEU A 21 -1.24 0.85 1.74
CA LEU A 21 -1.56 -0.42 2.38
C LEU A 21 -2.88 -0.36 3.15
N SER A 22 -3.20 0.78 3.79
CA SER A 22 -4.47 0.99 4.47
C SER A 22 -5.67 0.86 3.51
N HIS A 23 -5.56 1.41 2.29
CA HIS A 23 -6.60 1.26 1.27
C HIS A 23 -6.74 -0.18 0.80
N PHE A 24 -5.63 -0.91 0.65
CA PHE A 24 -5.66 -2.35 0.36
C PHE A 24 -6.36 -3.13 1.47
N VAL A 25 -5.97 -2.94 2.74
CA VAL A 25 -6.59 -3.62 3.90
C VAL A 25 -8.08 -3.33 3.95
N SER A 26 -8.50 -2.08 3.72
CA SER A 26 -9.91 -1.69 3.67
C SER A 26 -10.68 -2.42 2.57
N ALA A 27 -10.07 -2.63 1.41
CA ALA A 27 -10.68 -3.34 0.28
C ALA A 27 -10.82 -4.85 0.52
N VAL A 28 -9.87 -5.48 1.23
CA VAL A 28 -9.90 -6.92 1.53
C VAL A 28 -10.51 -7.25 2.90
N ARG A 29 -11.03 -6.25 3.60
CA ARG A 29 -11.71 -6.44 4.88
C ARG A 29 -13.07 -7.12 4.67
N GLY A 30 -13.39 -8.08 5.54
CA GLY A 30 -14.62 -8.84 5.45
C GLY A 30 -15.89 -8.00 5.37
N SER A 31 -15.96 -6.88 6.13
CA SER A 31 -17.11 -5.96 6.09
C SER A 31 -17.31 -5.27 4.75
N SER A 32 -16.24 -4.97 4.02
CA SER A 32 -16.32 -4.41 2.65
C SER A 32 -16.76 -5.49 1.65
N LEU A 33 -16.24 -6.70 1.81
CA LEU A 33 -16.50 -7.81 0.88
C LEU A 33 -17.96 -8.31 0.96
N TYR A 34 -18.49 -8.63 2.14
CA TYR A 34 -19.87 -9.16 2.23
C TYR A 34 -20.92 -8.10 1.88
N ARG A 35 -20.59 -6.81 1.99
CA ARG A 35 -21.46 -5.70 1.54
C ARG A 35 -21.33 -5.39 0.06
N GLN A 36 -20.50 -6.12 -0.68
CA GLN A 36 -20.20 -5.86 -2.10
C GLN A 36 -19.62 -4.44 -2.34
N ALA A 37 -18.90 -3.91 -1.35
CA ALA A 37 -18.36 -2.54 -1.33
C ALA A 37 -16.82 -2.54 -1.45
N SER A 38 -16.28 -3.28 -2.41
CA SER A 38 -14.84 -3.36 -2.66
C SER A 38 -14.54 -3.56 -4.14
N PHE A 39 -13.50 -2.88 -4.61
CA PHE A 39 -12.98 -3.13 -5.95
C PHE A 39 -12.20 -4.47 -6.06
N LEU A 40 -11.91 -5.15 -4.93
CA LEU A 40 -11.23 -6.45 -4.87
C LEU A 40 -12.18 -7.63 -4.58
N LEU A 41 -13.46 -7.49 -4.95
CA LEU A 41 -14.39 -8.62 -4.92
C LEU A 41 -13.86 -9.76 -5.78
N ASP A 42 -14.06 -11.00 -5.32
CA ASP A 42 -13.68 -12.24 -6.02
C ASP A 42 -12.21 -12.28 -6.48
N SER A 43 -11.33 -11.60 -5.75
CA SER A 43 -9.90 -11.49 -6.08
C SER A 43 -9.02 -12.52 -5.37
N LEU A 44 -9.57 -13.37 -4.50
CA LEU A 44 -8.82 -14.43 -3.83
C LEU A 44 -8.19 -15.38 -4.87
N GLY A 45 -6.91 -15.66 -4.73
CA GLY A 45 -6.15 -16.49 -5.68
C GLY A 45 -5.77 -15.78 -6.98
N LYS A 46 -6.09 -14.50 -7.14
CA LYS A 46 -5.77 -13.72 -8.36
C LYS A 46 -4.64 -12.73 -8.12
N PRO A 47 -3.87 -12.35 -9.17
CA PRO A 47 -2.88 -11.29 -9.08
C PRO A 47 -3.58 -9.93 -8.89
N VAL A 48 -3.24 -9.25 -7.80
CA VAL A 48 -3.77 -7.92 -7.44
C VAL A 48 -2.67 -6.87 -7.33
N PHE A 49 -1.42 -7.29 -7.15
CA PHE A 49 -0.22 -6.45 -7.10
C PHE A 49 0.78 -6.84 -8.20
N ALA A 50 1.84 -6.04 -8.33
CA ALA A 50 3.02 -6.41 -9.11
C ALA A 50 3.62 -7.73 -8.60
N PRO A 51 4.23 -8.56 -9.49
CA PRO A 51 4.71 -9.90 -9.13
C PRO A 51 5.75 -9.94 -7.99
N GLY A 52 6.52 -8.87 -7.79
CA GLY A 52 7.50 -8.75 -6.69
C GLY A 52 6.89 -8.51 -5.32
N VAL A 53 5.61 -8.15 -5.23
CA VAL A 53 4.98 -7.74 -3.97
C VAL A 53 4.71 -8.93 -3.07
N HIS A 54 5.18 -8.81 -1.83
CA HIS A 54 4.92 -9.75 -0.76
C HIS A 54 4.46 -9.00 0.50
N LEU A 55 3.22 -9.23 0.92
CA LEU A 55 2.63 -8.71 2.16
C LEU A 55 2.53 -9.84 3.18
N HIS A 56 3.33 -9.74 4.24
CA HIS A 56 3.38 -10.71 5.33
C HIS A 56 2.83 -10.11 6.62
N GLU A 57 1.91 -10.81 7.26
CA GLU A 57 1.36 -10.46 8.56
C GLU A 57 2.06 -11.27 9.66
N GLN A 58 2.63 -10.58 10.66
CA GLN A 58 3.35 -11.20 11.77
C GLN A 58 2.83 -10.68 13.11
N PRO A 59 1.87 -11.40 13.74
CA PRO A 59 1.23 -10.97 14.99
C PRO A 59 2.11 -11.15 16.24
N HIS A 60 3.23 -11.84 16.15
CA HIS A 60 4.03 -12.22 17.32
C HIS A 60 5.42 -11.55 17.32
N LEU A 61 5.55 -10.34 16.76
CA LEU A 61 6.78 -9.56 16.83
C LEU A 61 6.95 -8.93 18.22
N PRO A 62 8.03 -9.24 18.98
CA PRO A 62 8.25 -8.63 20.28
C PRO A 62 8.33 -7.10 20.19
N GLY A 63 7.59 -6.41 21.05
CA GLY A 63 7.60 -4.95 21.15
C GLY A 63 6.95 -4.19 19.97
N ALA A 64 6.40 -4.88 18.96
CA ALA A 64 5.74 -4.21 17.85
C ALA A 64 4.29 -3.83 18.21
N LEU A 65 3.85 -2.66 17.71
CA LEU A 65 2.55 -2.06 18.08
C LEU A 65 1.34 -2.95 17.74
N GLY A 66 1.38 -3.66 16.61
CA GLY A 66 0.28 -4.51 16.15
C GLY A 66 0.33 -5.95 16.67
N SER A 67 1.21 -6.26 17.63
CA SER A 67 1.36 -7.64 18.13
C SER A 67 0.25 -8.03 19.08
N ALA A 68 -0.34 -9.21 18.86
CA ALA A 68 -1.37 -9.80 19.71
C ALA A 68 -1.40 -11.32 19.53
N VAL A 69 -1.58 -12.06 20.61
CA VAL A 69 -1.68 -13.53 20.57
C VAL A 69 -3.08 -14.02 20.19
N TYR A 70 -4.08 -13.14 20.34
CA TYR A 70 -5.47 -13.34 19.91
C TYR A 70 -6.06 -12.00 19.44
N ASP A 71 -7.04 -12.07 18.58
CA ASP A 71 -7.77 -10.90 18.07
C ASP A 71 -8.84 -10.40 19.08
N SER A 72 -9.62 -9.39 18.72
CA SER A 72 -10.66 -8.80 19.57
C SER A 72 -11.85 -9.75 19.88
N GLU A 73 -11.94 -10.90 19.22
CA GLU A 73 -12.92 -11.96 19.48
C GLU A 73 -12.31 -13.15 20.26
N GLY A 74 -11.03 -13.08 20.64
CA GLY A 74 -10.32 -14.18 21.32
C GLY A 74 -9.84 -15.27 20.37
N VAL A 75 -9.86 -15.04 19.07
CA VAL A 75 -9.35 -16.00 18.08
C VAL A 75 -7.82 -15.89 18.00
N ALA A 76 -7.12 -17.02 18.12
CA ALA A 76 -5.67 -17.06 18.04
C ALA A 76 -5.16 -16.51 16.71
N THR A 77 -4.24 -15.55 16.78
CA THR A 77 -3.58 -14.96 15.61
C THR A 77 -2.48 -15.87 15.09
N ARG A 78 -2.13 -15.76 13.81
CA ARG A 78 -1.09 -16.57 13.17
C ARG A 78 -0.31 -15.77 12.14
N PRO A 79 1.00 -16.01 12.02
CA PRO A 79 1.78 -15.48 10.89
C PRO A 79 1.22 -16.02 9.57
N ARG A 80 1.07 -15.14 8.58
CA ARG A 80 0.58 -15.55 7.26
C ARG A 80 0.98 -14.59 6.16
N ASP A 81 1.01 -15.07 4.95
CA ASP A 81 1.10 -14.21 3.78
C ASP A 81 -0.31 -13.82 3.33
N VAL A 82 -0.56 -12.53 3.28
CA VAL A 82 -1.79 -11.96 2.73
C VAL A 82 -1.67 -11.82 1.21
N VAL A 83 -0.48 -11.43 0.73
CA VAL A 83 -0.11 -11.42 -0.68
C VAL A 83 1.26 -12.05 -0.83
N ARG A 84 1.43 -12.91 -1.84
CA ARG A 84 2.72 -13.49 -2.22
C ARG A 84 2.87 -13.46 -3.73
N ALA A 85 4.01 -12.97 -4.21
CA ALA A 85 4.27 -12.79 -5.64
C ALA A 85 3.12 -12.06 -6.37
N GLY A 86 2.57 -11.01 -5.74
CA GLY A 86 1.45 -10.24 -6.25
C GLY A 86 0.06 -10.88 -6.14
N VAL A 87 -0.03 -12.16 -5.77
CA VAL A 87 -1.29 -12.93 -5.68
C VAL A 87 -1.91 -12.77 -4.29
N LEU A 88 -3.20 -12.42 -4.23
CA LEU A 88 -3.97 -12.35 -3.00
C LEU A 88 -4.27 -13.76 -2.46
N LEU A 89 -3.71 -14.10 -1.30
CA LEU A 89 -3.84 -15.41 -0.66
C LEU A 89 -4.90 -15.46 0.44
N GLY A 90 -5.28 -14.32 1.00
CA GLY A 90 -6.25 -14.29 2.08
C GLY A 90 -6.86 -12.91 2.31
N TYR A 91 -8.10 -12.91 2.76
CA TYR A 91 -8.81 -11.71 3.21
C TYR A 91 -8.49 -11.40 4.68
N VAL A 92 -8.98 -10.26 5.17
CA VAL A 92 -8.89 -9.81 6.57
C VAL A 92 -10.28 -9.99 7.20
N LEU A 93 -10.49 -11.10 7.93
CA LEU A 93 -11.81 -11.55 8.37
C LEU A 93 -11.90 -11.67 9.90
N ASP A 94 -12.97 -11.14 10.45
CA ASP A 94 -13.53 -11.50 11.75
C ASP A 94 -14.48 -12.72 11.63
N SER A 95 -14.99 -13.24 12.74
CA SER A 95 -15.89 -14.42 12.74
C SER A 95 -17.22 -14.15 12.04
N TYR A 96 -17.75 -12.91 12.15
CA TYR A 96 -19.02 -12.56 11.53
C TYR A 96 -18.90 -12.48 10.01
N SER A 97 -17.94 -11.72 9.52
CA SER A 97 -17.73 -11.56 8.08
C SER A 97 -17.30 -12.87 7.40
N ALA A 98 -16.49 -13.69 8.10
CA ALA A 98 -16.13 -15.03 7.61
C ALA A 98 -17.37 -15.90 7.38
N ARG A 99 -18.31 -15.94 8.34
CA ARG A 99 -19.58 -16.68 8.17
C ARG A 99 -20.41 -16.13 7.01
N LYS A 100 -20.51 -14.81 6.86
CA LYS A 100 -21.23 -14.18 5.72
C LYS A 100 -20.64 -14.56 4.37
N LEU A 101 -19.33 -14.69 4.29
CA LEU A 101 -18.60 -15.06 3.08
C LEU A 101 -18.43 -16.59 2.90
N LYS A 102 -18.95 -17.41 3.84
CA LYS A 102 -18.75 -18.88 3.87
C LYS A 102 -17.27 -19.27 3.91
N LEU A 103 -16.48 -18.50 4.62
CA LEU A 103 -15.05 -18.68 4.86
C LEU A 103 -14.77 -18.89 6.34
N VAL A 104 -13.50 -19.11 6.69
CA VAL A 104 -13.03 -19.22 8.07
C VAL A 104 -12.42 -17.89 8.50
N THR A 105 -12.61 -17.49 9.77
CA THR A 105 -11.97 -16.32 10.34
C THR A 105 -10.45 -16.38 10.21
N THR A 106 -9.83 -15.24 9.99
CA THR A 106 -8.37 -15.14 9.88
C THR A 106 -7.71 -14.62 11.15
N GLY A 107 -8.49 -14.47 12.26
CA GLY A 107 -7.98 -13.90 13.51
C GLY A 107 -7.70 -12.41 13.40
N ASN A 108 -8.55 -11.69 12.66
CA ASN A 108 -8.37 -10.27 12.37
C ASN A 108 -9.56 -9.41 12.84
N ALA A 109 -10.32 -9.85 13.84
CA ALA A 109 -11.24 -8.96 14.52
C ALA A 109 -10.46 -7.82 15.18
N GLY A 110 -10.71 -6.58 14.73
CA GLY A 110 -9.93 -5.40 15.13
C GLY A 110 -8.91 -4.93 14.08
N GLY A 111 -8.54 -5.75 13.09
CA GLY A 111 -7.65 -5.35 11.99
C GLY A 111 -6.45 -6.27 11.80
N VAL A 112 -5.44 -5.77 11.08
CA VAL A 112 -4.21 -6.51 10.79
C VAL A 112 -3.16 -6.37 11.88
N HIS A 113 -2.26 -7.36 11.97
CA HIS A 113 -1.21 -7.47 12.97
C HIS A 113 0.16 -7.35 12.32
N ASN A 114 0.81 -6.17 12.42
CA ASN A 114 2.14 -5.92 11.84
C ASN A 114 2.25 -6.41 10.38
N LEU A 115 1.36 -5.91 9.52
CA LEU A 115 1.37 -6.24 8.10
C LEU A 115 2.50 -5.49 7.42
N THR A 116 3.47 -6.22 6.90
CA THR A 116 4.69 -5.66 6.30
C THR A 116 4.73 -5.95 4.80
N LEU A 117 4.89 -4.90 4.00
CA LEU A 117 5.31 -5.02 2.61
C LEU A 117 6.83 -5.19 2.60
N LYS A 118 7.31 -6.35 2.12
CA LYS A 118 8.74 -6.62 2.03
C LYS A 118 9.38 -5.76 0.94
N PRO A 119 10.59 -5.24 1.17
CA PRO A 119 11.34 -4.54 0.14
C PRO A 119 11.49 -5.40 -1.12
N PHE A 120 11.34 -4.81 -2.30
CA PHE A 120 11.47 -5.50 -3.59
C PHE A 120 11.80 -4.54 -4.72
N ASP A 121 12.25 -5.10 -5.84
CA ASP A 121 12.40 -4.46 -7.13
C ASP A 121 11.71 -5.31 -8.21
N ALA A 122 10.70 -4.75 -8.89
CA ALA A 122 9.95 -5.45 -9.93
C ALA A 122 10.82 -5.83 -11.14
N GLY A 123 11.94 -5.14 -11.37
CA GLY A 123 12.93 -5.48 -12.39
C GLY A 123 13.81 -6.68 -12.03
N GLY A 124 13.61 -7.31 -10.85
CA GLY A 124 14.36 -8.48 -10.40
C GLY A 124 15.74 -8.19 -9.83
N GLY A 125 16.09 -6.92 -9.68
CA GLY A 125 17.31 -6.47 -8.98
C GLY A 125 17.15 -6.48 -7.46
N PRO A 126 18.22 -6.14 -6.72
CA PRO A 126 18.11 -5.91 -5.29
C PRO A 126 17.19 -4.71 -4.99
N PRO A 127 16.39 -4.76 -3.90
CA PRO A 127 15.55 -3.63 -3.53
C PRO A 127 16.43 -2.40 -3.24
N PRO A 128 15.94 -1.17 -3.55
CA PRO A 128 16.64 0.05 -3.16
C PRO A 128 16.86 0.09 -1.65
N PRO A 129 18.05 0.48 -1.16
CA PRO A 129 18.38 0.42 0.27
C PRO A 129 17.60 1.45 1.09
N ASP A 130 17.27 2.59 0.49
CA ASP A 130 16.69 3.75 1.16
C ASP A 130 15.96 4.67 0.17
N LEU A 131 15.40 5.76 0.66
CA LEU A 131 14.73 6.77 -0.16
C LEU A 131 15.67 7.38 -1.25
N PRO A 132 16.93 7.80 -0.96
CA PRO A 132 17.84 8.25 -2.01
C PRO A 132 18.05 7.23 -3.14
N GLY A 133 18.22 5.95 -2.79
CA GLY A 133 18.34 4.87 -3.78
C GLY A 133 17.08 4.72 -4.64
N LEU A 134 15.90 4.90 -4.04
CA LEU A 134 14.62 4.86 -4.75
C LEU A 134 14.44 6.07 -5.68
N LEU A 135 14.85 7.27 -5.25
CA LEU A 135 14.83 8.48 -6.10
C LEU A 135 15.79 8.36 -7.29
N ALA A 136 16.98 7.80 -7.06
CA ALA A 136 17.93 7.52 -8.15
C ALA A 136 17.33 6.56 -9.20
N ARG A 137 16.59 5.52 -8.73
CA ARG A 137 15.89 4.59 -9.61
C ARG A 137 14.73 5.26 -10.37
N MET A 138 13.98 6.15 -9.73
CA MET A 138 12.89 6.91 -10.36
C MET A 138 13.42 7.84 -11.46
N GLY A 139 14.56 8.46 -11.26
CA GLY A 139 15.13 9.45 -12.15
C GLY A 139 14.39 10.78 -12.08
N THR A 140 13.30 10.94 -12.82
CA THR A 140 12.49 12.17 -12.83
C THR A 140 11.05 11.86 -12.46
N GLY A 141 10.49 12.60 -11.51
CA GLY A 141 9.13 12.39 -11.03
C GLY A 141 8.82 13.19 -9.78
N LEU A 142 7.81 12.75 -9.04
CA LEU A 142 7.33 13.41 -7.83
C LEU A 142 7.68 12.57 -6.59
N LEU A 143 8.27 13.18 -5.59
CA LEU A 143 8.34 12.66 -4.22
C LEU A 143 7.18 13.25 -3.42
N VAL A 144 6.28 12.41 -2.92
CA VAL A 144 5.19 12.79 -2.03
C VAL A 144 5.59 12.54 -0.59
N THR A 145 5.54 13.58 0.24
CA THR A 145 5.85 13.54 1.67
C THR A 145 4.62 13.80 2.55
N GLU A 146 3.54 14.32 1.95
CA GLU A 146 2.30 14.59 2.65
C GLU A 146 1.09 14.38 1.72
N PHE A 147 0.00 13.84 2.27
CA PHE A 147 -1.29 13.78 1.61
C PHE A 147 -2.31 14.67 2.32
N ILE A 148 -3.12 15.37 1.51
CA ILE A 148 -4.17 16.27 1.96
C ILE A 148 -5.53 15.74 1.49
N GLY A 149 -6.52 15.72 2.39
CA GLY A 149 -7.90 15.32 2.05
C GLY A 149 -8.11 13.81 1.90
N PHE A 150 -9.35 13.44 1.51
CA PHE A 150 -9.88 12.07 1.48
C PHE A 150 -10.52 11.76 0.11
N GLY A 151 -9.71 11.63 -0.92
CA GLY A 151 -10.19 11.36 -2.27
C GLY A 151 -9.98 9.90 -2.71
N VAL A 152 -10.42 8.92 -1.91
CA VAL A 152 -10.27 7.50 -2.25
C VAL A 152 -11.61 6.77 -2.15
N ASN A 153 -12.02 6.14 -3.23
CA ASN A 153 -13.22 5.31 -3.29
C ASN A 153 -12.82 3.82 -3.33
N THR A 154 -12.97 3.12 -2.22
CA THR A 154 -12.62 1.69 -2.13
C THR A 154 -13.62 0.77 -2.83
N VAL A 155 -14.76 1.27 -3.30
CA VAL A 155 -15.72 0.49 -4.09
C VAL A 155 -15.27 0.39 -5.55
N THR A 156 -14.85 1.51 -6.14
CA THR A 156 -14.42 1.59 -7.55
C THR A 156 -12.91 1.47 -7.72
N GLY A 157 -12.15 1.79 -6.68
CA GLY A 157 -10.69 1.90 -6.72
C GLY A 157 -10.19 3.29 -7.11
N ASP A 158 -11.09 4.26 -7.36
CA ASP A 158 -10.67 5.60 -7.75
C ASP A 158 -9.89 6.29 -6.63
N TYR A 159 -8.76 6.87 -7.02
CA TYR A 159 -7.82 7.54 -6.14
C TYR A 159 -7.54 8.95 -6.65
N SER A 160 -7.79 9.96 -5.83
CA SER A 160 -7.48 11.35 -6.14
C SER A 160 -7.24 12.10 -4.84
N ARG A 161 -5.98 12.41 -4.52
CA ARG A 161 -5.62 13.08 -3.26
C ARG A 161 -4.79 14.32 -3.51
N GLY A 162 -5.06 15.35 -2.75
CA GLY A 162 -4.15 16.46 -2.59
C GLY A 162 -2.82 15.99 -2.00
N ALA A 163 -1.72 16.56 -2.45
CA ALA A 163 -0.39 16.18 -2.00
C ALA A 163 0.55 17.38 -1.95
N ALA A 164 1.57 17.26 -1.09
CA ALA A 164 2.75 18.09 -1.05
C ALA A 164 4.01 17.21 -1.06
N GLY A 165 5.12 17.79 -1.50
CA GLY A 165 6.38 17.06 -1.58
C GLY A 165 7.41 17.80 -2.42
N PHE A 166 8.14 17.08 -3.27
CA PHE A 166 9.25 17.65 -4.03
C PHE A 166 9.26 17.12 -5.46
N TRP A 167 9.57 18.01 -6.40
CA TRP A 167 9.92 17.62 -7.75
C TRP A 167 11.36 17.10 -7.78
N VAL A 168 11.56 15.96 -8.46
CA VAL A 168 12.84 15.28 -8.58
C VAL A 168 13.25 15.22 -10.05
N GLU A 169 14.51 15.51 -10.34
CA GLU A 169 15.12 15.32 -11.67
C GLU A 169 16.50 14.66 -11.53
N ASN A 170 16.79 13.68 -12.36
CA ASN A 170 18.02 12.89 -12.30
C ASN A 170 18.30 12.29 -10.90
N GLY A 171 17.24 11.87 -10.18
CA GLY A 171 17.34 11.32 -8.85
C GLY A 171 17.60 12.33 -7.73
N ALA A 172 17.66 13.63 -8.04
CA ALA A 172 17.92 14.68 -7.07
C ALA A 172 16.71 15.61 -6.88
N ILE A 173 16.41 15.93 -5.61
CA ILE A 173 15.36 16.90 -5.25
C ILE A 173 15.72 18.28 -5.80
N GLN A 174 14.78 18.91 -6.52
CA GLN A 174 14.95 20.23 -7.15
C GLN A 174 14.26 21.34 -6.40
N TYR A 175 12.96 21.22 -6.16
CA TYR A 175 12.16 22.24 -5.50
C TYR A 175 10.91 21.64 -4.84
N PRO A 176 10.39 22.28 -3.79
CA PRO A 176 9.15 21.84 -3.16
C PRO A 176 7.95 22.10 -4.09
N VAL A 177 6.93 21.26 -3.94
CA VAL A 177 5.64 21.39 -4.62
C VAL A 177 4.52 21.17 -3.61
N GLU A 178 3.47 21.97 -3.73
CA GLU A 178 2.27 21.93 -2.90
C GLU A 178 1.03 22.19 -3.73
N GLU A 179 -0.15 22.03 -3.17
CA GLU A 179 -1.43 22.22 -3.85
C GLU A 179 -1.56 21.43 -5.15
N ILE A 180 -0.99 20.23 -5.17
CA ILE A 180 -1.06 19.32 -6.30
C ILE A 180 -2.05 18.19 -6.01
N THR A 181 -2.57 17.58 -7.07
CA THR A 181 -3.38 16.36 -7.00
C THR A 181 -2.61 15.21 -7.62
N VAL A 182 -2.57 14.10 -6.89
CA VAL A 182 -2.09 12.82 -7.41
C VAL A 182 -3.30 11.92 -7.60
N ALA A 183 -3.52 11.44 -8.82
CA ALA A 183 -4.70 10.67 -9.19
C ALA A 183 -4.35 9.39 -9.96
N GLY A 184 -5.21 8.38 -9.79
CA GLY A 184 -5.09 7.08 -10.44
C GLY A 184 -6.25 6.15 -10.07
N ASN A 185 -6.08 4.87 -10.32
CA ASN A 185 -6.96 3.83 -9.81
C ASN A 185 -6.14 2.82 -8.99
N LEU A 186 -6.61 2.44 -7.81
CA LEU A 186 -5.89 1.55 -6.89
C LEU A 186 -5.52 0.20 -7.54
N ARG A 187 -6.31 -0.33 -8.49
CA ARG A 187 -5.96 -1.56 -9.22
C ARG A 187 -4.67 -1.38 -10.02
N ASP A 188 -4.58 -0.27 -10.73
CA ASP A 188 -3.43 0.04 -11.58
C ASP A 188 -2.24 0.45 -10.70
N MET A 189 -2.48 1.22 -9.64
CA MET A 189 -1.45 1.59 -8.68
C MET A 189 -0.81 0.36 -8.01
N PHE A 190 -1.59 -0.63 -7.60
CA PHE A 190 -1.05 -1.85 -7.01
C PHE A 190 -0.24 -2.69 -8.02
N ARG A 191 -0.70 -2.77 -9.25
CA ARG A 191 0.00 -3.49 -10.33
C ARG A 191 1.22 -2.73 -10.85
N GLY A 192 1.18 -1.40 -10.77
CA GLY A 192 2.25 -0.50 -11.17
C GLY A 192 3.26 -0.18 -10.06
N LEU A 193 3.27 -0.94 -8.94
CA LEU A 193 4.32 -0.85 -7.95
C LEU A 193 5.63 -1.37 -8.52
N ALA A 194 6.58 -0.47 -8.76
CA ALA A 194 7.87 -0.79 -9.38
C ALA A 194 8.92 -1.22 -8.36
N ALA A 195 8.90 -0.63 -7.17
CA ALA A 195 9.85 -0.98 -6.11
C ALA A 195 9.33 -0.56 -4.72
N ALA A 196 9.82 -1.22 -3.69
CA ALA A 196 9.74 -0.78 -2.30
C ALA A 196 11.15 -0.78 -1.70
N ALA A 197 11.54 0.34 -1.13
CA ALA A 197 12.85 0.48 -0.50
C ALA A 197 12.93 -0.24 0.87
N ALA A 198 14.15 -0.45 1.35
CA ALA A 198 14.40 -1.13 2.61
C ALA A 198 14.32 -0.20 3.85
N ASP A 199 13.98 1.08 3.67
CA ASP A 199 13.76 2.09 4.70
C ASP A 199 12.40 1.93 5.42
N VAL A 200 12.07 0.72 5.83
CA VAL A 200 10.74 0.35 6.36
C VAL A 200 10.39 1.15 7.61
N ASP A 201 9.28 1.90 7.56
CA ASP A 201 8.69 2.53 8.75
C ASP A 201 7.98 1.47 9.61
N THR A 202 8.47 1.30 10.83
CA THR A 202 8.00 0.29 11.77
C THR A 202 7.16 0.84 12.92
N ARG A 203 6.85 2.14 12.92
CA ARG A 203 6.11 2.81 14.00
C ARG A 203 4.65 2.40 14.11
N GLY A 204 4.06 1.89 13.02
CA GLY A 204 2.68 1.44 12.97
C GLY A 204 2.54 -0.08 12.77
N ASN A 205 1.30 -0.54 12.65
CA ASN A 205 0.97 -1.93 12.31
C ASN A 205 0.91 -2.19 10.79
N LEU A 206 0.89 -1.14 9.97
CA LEU A 206 1.10 -1.18 8.51
C LEU A 206 2.53 -0.71 8.25
N ARG A 207 3.37 -1.58 7.76
CA ARG A 207 4.82 -1.39 7.70
C ARG A 207 5.30 -1.50 6.27
N THR A 208 5.89 -0.44 5.75
CA THR A 208 6.46 -0.40 4.41
C THR A 208 7.61 0.59 4.34
N GLY A 209 8.54 0.38 3.44
CA GLY A 209 9.47 1.40 3.01
C GLY A 209 8.83 2.39 2.04
N SER A 210 9.61 3.31 1.55
CA SER A 210 9.21 4.21 0.47
C SER A 210 8.85 3.39 -0.77
N LEU A 211 7.80 3.81 -1.49
CA LEU A 211 7.22 3.07 -2.62
C LEU A 211 7.35 3.87 -3.93
N LEU A 212 7.81 3.22 -4.99
CA LEU A 212 7.81 3.77 -6.34
C LEU A 212 6.63 3.20 -7.14
N LEU A 213 5.79 4.10 -7.67
CA LEU A 213 4.72 3.80 -8.62
C LEU A 213 5.12 4.35 -10.00
N GLU A 214 4.92 3.56 -11.06
CA GLU A 214 5.43 3.91 -12.40
C GLU A 214 4.68 5.05 -13.07
N ASP A 215 3.36 5.13 -12.88
CA ASP A 215 2.53 6.07 -13.61
C ASP A 215 1.33 6.54 -12.78
N LEU A 216 1.37 7.80 -12.36
CA LEU A 216 0.24 8.46 -11.73
C LEU A 216 -0.01 9.80 -12.40
N THR A 217 -1.27 10.16 -12.56
CA THR A 217 -1.63 11.50 -13.05
C THR A 217 -1.33 12.55 -12.00
N ILE A 218 -0.52 13.53 -12.35
CA ILE A 218 -0.25 14.69 -11.53
C ILE A 218 -0.95 15.89 -12.15
N ALA A 219 -1.71 16.62 -11.36
CA ALA A 219 -2.29 17.90 -11.71
C ALA A 219 -2.01 18.92 -10.61
N GLY A 220 -1.64 20.13 -10.98
CA GLY A 220 -1.40 21.21 -10.05
C GLY A 220 -1.52 22.55 -10.75
N GLY A 221 -1.86 23.59 -9.99
CA GLY A 221 -2.03 24.95 -10.48
C GLY A 221 -0.73 25.63 -10.91
#